data_f984851e43f3d96f62cd5018a701ceff
#
_entry.id   f984851e43f3d96f62cd5018a701ceff
#
_cell.length_a   1.000
_cell.length_b   1.000
_cell.length_c   1.000
_cell.angle_alpha   90.00
_cell.angle_beta   90.00
_cell.angle_gamma   90.00
#
_symmetry.space_group_name_H-M   'P 1'
#
loop_
_entity.id
_entity.type
_entity.pdbx_description
1 polymer ?
#
loop_
_entity_poly.entity_id
_entity_poly.type
_entity_poly.pdbx_seq_one_letter_code
_entity_poly.pdbx_strand_id
1 'polypeptide(L)'
;MDSRPSVVITGVGVVSPLGIGPESYWNALCQQRSGVDVLPAVAELRLPLRIGAAVKDFDAKQYVKPRKALKVMSREIQMGFAAASMAVEHAGWQPNQLPPERTGVLYASDMVYCEPTESVSAYGHCIEDGKFHAEKWGRVFMSELYPLWMLMYLPNMTACHIGIAQDARGPNNTICQGEASSLLALIEAALIIQRGHADVMVTGGSSSRMTATSMLYRGMNRLSRRIDAPQSACRPFDAARD
;
A
#
# COMPACT_ATOMS: atom_id res chain seq x y z
N MET A 1 -37.59 10.49 4.78
CA MET A 1 -36.43 10.00 5.55
C MET A 1 -35.81 8.89 4.76
N ASP A 2 -34.50 8.94 4.55
CA ASP A 2 -33.79 7.92 3.78
C ASP A 2 -33.86 6.61 4.56
N SER A 3 -34.47 5.57 3.98
CA SER A 3 -34.68 4.27 4.62
C SER A 3 -33.44 3.35 4.59
N ARG A 4 -32.32 3.87 4.12
CA ARG A 4 -31.06 3.10 4.04
C ARG A 4 -30.49 2.84 5.43
N PRO A 5 -29.96 1.64 5.69
CA PRO A 5 -29.36 1.31 6.98
C PRO A 5 -28.12 2.18 7.24
N SER A 6 -27.93 2.54 8.51
CA SER A 6 -26.70 3.19 8.96
C SER A 6 -25.54 2.21 8.89
N VAL A 7 -24.42 2.67 8.33
CA VAL A 7 -23.18 1.92 8.28
C VAL A 7 -22.21 2.51 9.30
N VAL A 8 -21.57 1.64 10.08
CA VAL A 8 -20.65 2.03 11.15
C VAL A 8 -19.27 1.41 10.95
N ILE A 9 -18.23 2.08 11.46
CA ILE A 9 -16.87 1.56 11.50
C ILE A 9 -16.72 0.81 12.82
N THR A 10 -16.44 -0.50 12.76
CA THR A 10 -16.31 -1.38 13.92
C THR A 10 -14.86 -1.63 14.31
N GLY A 11 -13.92 -1.47 13.39
CA GLY A 11 -12.51 -1.66 13.66
C GLY A 11 -11.62 -0.85 12.74
N VAL A 12 -10.43 -0.50 13.22
CA VAL A 12 -9.41 0.25 12.49
C VAL A 12 -8.05 -0.40 12.65
N GLY A 13 -7.25 -0.34 11.59
CA GLY A 13 -5.86 -0.80 11.60
C GLY A 13 -4.99 0.17 10.81
N VAL A 14 -3.80 0.42 11.29
CA VAL A 14 -2.89 1.43 10.73
C VAL A 14 -1.46 0.89 10.66
N VAL A 15 -0.82 1.09 9.52
CA VAL A 15 0.63 0.94 9.34
C VAL A 15 1.14 2.23 8.72
N SER A 16 1.90 2.99 9.47
CA SER A 16 2.35 4.32 9.04
C SER A 16 3.74 4.67 9.60
N PRO A 17 4.39 5.70 9.05
CA PRO A 17 5.63 6.23 9.61
C PRO A 17 5.50 6.79 11.04
N LEU A 18 4.28 7.08 11.49
CA LEU A 18 4.01 7.54 12.85
C LEU A 18 3.83 6.40 13.86
N GLY A 19 3.63 5.18 13.36
CA GLY A 19 3.49 3.99 14.20
C GLY A 19 2.70 2.88 13.52
N ILE A 20 2.78 1.70 14.10
CA ILE A 20 2.04 0.50 13.72
C ILE A 20 0.98 0.26 14.79
N GLY A 21 -0.27 0.16 14.37
CA GLY A 21 -1.45 0.05 15.23
C GLY A 21 -2.13 1.40 15.52
N PRO A 22 -3.46 1.36 15.78
CA PRO A 22 -4.27 2.56 15.98
C PRO A 22 -3.80 3.43 17.15
N GLU A 23 -3.46 2.83 18.27
CA GLU A 23 -3.01 3.56 19.48
C GLU A 23 -1.69 4.29 19.27
N SER A 24 -0.68 3.61 18.69
CA SER A 24 0.61 4.23 18.39
C SER A 24 0.46 5.41 17.45
N TYR A 25 -0.37 5.25 16.43
CA TYR A 25 -0.66 6.30 15.45
C TYR A 25 -1.37 7.48 16.11
N TRP A 26 -2.41 7.23 16.89
CA TRP A 26 -3.19 8.26 17.59
C TRP A 26 -2.33 9.07 18.58
N ASN A 27 -1.53 8.38 19.39
CA ASN A 27 -0.62 9.02 20.32
C ASN A 27 0.40 9.92 19.63
N ALA A 28 0.91 9.48 18.48
CA ALA A 28 1.82 10.30 17.69
C ALA A 28 1.15 11.56 17.12
N LEU A 29 -0.10 11.46 16.67
CA LEU A 29 -0.89 12.62 16.24
C LEU A 29 -1.15 13.60 17.39
N CYS A 30 -1.56 13.11 18.54
CA CYS A 30 -1.79 13.96 19.74
C CYS A 30 -0.52 14.69 20.20
N GLN A 31 0.64 14.07 19.97
CA GLN A 31 1.95 14.67 20.28
C GLN A 31 2.48 15.54 19.13
N GLN A 32 1.73 15.72 18.06
CA GLN A 32 2.13 16.48 16.85
C GLN A 32 3.46 15.99 16.25
N ARG A 33 3.75 14.68 16.36
CA ARG A 33 4.98 14.11 15.79
C ARG A 33 4.91 14.07 14.28
N SER A 34 6.02 14.39 13.62
CA SER A 34 6.22 14.17 12.20
C SER A 34 6.98 12.85 11.98
N GLY A 35 6.55 12.08 10.97
CA GLY A 35 7.29 10.89 10.53
C GLY A 35 8.33 11.20 9.46
N VAL A 36 8.44 12.46 9.01
CA VAL A 36 9.40 12.88 7.98
C VAL A 36 10.79 13.03 8.59
N ASP A 37 11.78 12.44 7.94
CA ASP A 37 13.16 12.45 8.38
C ASP A 37 14.11 12.41 7.16
N VAL A 38 15.40 12.59 7.39
CA VAL A 38 16.43 12.37 6.38
C VAL A 38 16.52 10.86 6.11
N LEU A 39 16.54 10.49 4.84
CA LEU A 39 16.61 9.10 4.40
C LEU A 39 18.00 8.77 3.86
N PRO A 40 18.89 8.13 4.65
CA PRO A 40 20.26 7.79 4.22
C PRO A 40 20.28 6.93 2.95
N ALA A 41 19.41 5.93 2.86
CA ALA A 41 19.33 5.03 1.69
C ALA A 41 19.02 5.77 0.38
N VAL A 42 18.26 6.87 0.42
CA VAL A 42 17.96 7.67 -0.76
C VAL A 42 19.14 8.58 -1.14
N ALA A 43 19.93 8.98 -0.16
CA ALA A 43 21.15 9.77 -0.41
C ALA A 43 22.20 8.96 -1.23
N GLU A 44 22.27 7.63 -1.05
CA GLU A 44 23.14 6.75 -1.81
C GLU A 44 22.74 6.65 -3.29
N LEU A 45 21.46 6.82 -3.61
CA LEU A 45 20.94 6.80 -4.98
C LEU A 45 21.29 8.07 -5.79
N ARG A 46 21.99 9.05 -5.19
CA ARG A 46 22.29 10.35 -5.78
C ARG A 46 21.07 11.11 -6.33
N LEU A 47 19.87 10.75 -5.86
CA LEU A 47 18.67 11.50 -6.17
C LEU A 47 18.66 12.82 -5.37
N PRO A 48 18.09 13.90 -5.92
CA PRO A 48 18.01 15.20 -5.20
C PRO A 48 17.03 15.15 -4.01
N LEU A 49 16.27 14.10 -3.85
CA LEU A 49 15.43 13.85 -2.69
C LEU A 49 16.25 13.25 -1.55
N ARG A 50 16.14 13.82 -0.35
CA ARG A 50 16.84 13.32 0.84
C ARG A 50 15.96 13.13 2.06
N ILE A 51 14.71 13.55 1.99
CA ILE A 51 13.75 13.47 3.08
C ILE A 51 12.53 12.64 2.68
N GLY A 52 11.92 12.01 3.65
CA GLY A 52 10.70 11.24 3.46
C GLY A 52 10.25 10.59 4.77
N ALA A 53 9.11 9.92 4.72
CA ALA A 53 8.52 9.27 5.88
C ALA A 53 8.47 7.76 5.66
N ALA A 54 9.46 7.04 6.20
CA ALA A 54 9.54 5.59 6.09
C ALA A 54 8.86 4.89 7.28
N VAL A 55 8.14 3.81 7.01
CA VAL A 55 7.65 2.90 8.05
C VAL A 55 8.82 2.13 8.63
N LYS A 56 9.07 2.32 9.93
CA LYS A 56 10.12 1.66 10.71
C LYS A 56 9.56 0.42 11.42
N ASP A 57 10.41 -0.55 11.72
CA ASP A 57 10.10 -1.73 12.57
C ASP A 57 8.91 -2.57 12.11
N PHE A 58 8.58 -2.56 10.82
CA PHE A 58 7.50 -3.36 10.25
C PHE A 58 8.02 -4.73 9.83
N ASP A 59 7.55 -5.78 10.49
CA ASP A 59 7.77 -7.19 10.12
C ASP A 59 6.45 -7.84 9.70
N ALA A 60 6.29 -8.03 8.39
CA ALA A 60 5.10 -8.67 7.80
C ALA A 60 4.87 -10.12 8.27
N LYS A 61 5.92 -10.81 8.77
CA LYS A 61 5.81 -12.19 9.26
C LYS A 61 4.92 -12.33 10.50
N GLN A 62 4.69 -11.23 11.20
CA GLN A 62 3.79 -11.19 12.36
C GLN A 62 2.32 -11.30 11.93
N TYR A 63 1.98 -10.80 10.75
CA TYR A 63 0.61 -10.68 10.24
C TYR A 63 0.27 -11.73 9.18
N VAL A 64 1.19 -12.04 8.27
CA VAL A 64 0.93 -12.89 7.10
C VAL A 64 1.10 -14.37 7.44
N LYS A 65 0.01 -15.12 7.35
CA LYS A 65 -0.02 -16.57 7.51
C LYS A 65 -0.84 -17.20 6.37
N PRO A 66 -0.34 -18.25 5.69
CA PRO A 66 0.98 -18.86 5.83
C PRO A 66 2.10 -17.96 5.26
N ARG A 67 3.29 -18.03 5.85
CA ARG A 67 4.45 -17.17 5.46
C ARG A 67 4.87 -17.30 3.99
N LYS A 68 4.50 -18.39 3.31
CA LYS A 68 4.77 -18.57 1.88
C LYS A 68 4.11 -17.50 1.01
N ALA A 69 3.01 -16.90 1.45
CA ALA A 69 2.32 -15.83 0.74
C ALA A 69 3.18 -14.57 0.59
N LEU A 70 4.13 -14.33 1.51
CA LEU A 70 5.07 -13.20 1.42
C LEU A 70 5.89 -13.18 0.13
N LYS A 71 6.08 -14.34 -0.51
CA LYS A 71 6.85 -14.42 -1.77
C LYS A 71 6.16 -13.72 -2.95
N VAL A 72 4.87 -13.46 -2.84
CA VAL A 72 4.04 -12.82 -3.86
C VAL A 72 3.37 -11.53 -3.36
N MET A 73 3.92 -10.94 -2.30
CA MET A 73 3.45 -9.68 -1.72
C MET A 73 4.56 -8.63 -1.79
N SER A 74 4.32 -7.53 -2.50
CA SER A 74 5.15 -6.33 -2.35
C SER A 74 5.00 -5.73 -0.95
N ARG A 75 5.87 -4.78 -0.59
CA ARG A 75 5.81 -4.11 0.71
C ARG A 75 4.46 -3.42 0.95
N GLU A 76 3.88 -2.81 -0.09
CA GLU A 76 2.56 -2.18 -0.03
C GLU A 76 1.47 -3.20 0.30
N ILE A 77 1.48 -4.36 -0.36
CA ILE A 77 0.54 -5.45 -0.10
C ILE A 77 0.70 -5.94 1.34
N GLN A 78 1.94 -6.12 1.80
CA GLN A 78 2.22 -6.56 3.17
C GLN A 78 1.69 -5.57 4.22
N MET A 79 1.91 -4.27 4.02
CA MET A 79 1.42 -3.22 4.93
C MET A 79 -0.10 -3.11 4.91
N GLY A 80 -0.71 -3.15 3.72
CA GLY A 80 -2.17 -3.12 3.58
C GLY A 80 -2.85 -4.34 4.20
N PHE A 81 -2.28 -5.53 4.00
CA PHE A 81 -2.74 -6.75 4.63
C PHE A 81 -2.64 -6.68 6.16
N ALA A 82 -1.52 -6.20 6.69
CA ALA A 82 -1.32 -6.04 8.13
C ALA A 82 -2.33 -5.05 8.74
N ALA A 83 -2.56 -3.92 8.08
CA ALA A 83 -3.56 -2.95 8.52
C ALA A 83 -4.97 -3.56 8.53
N ALA A 84 -5.35 -4.30 7.50
CA ALA A 84 -6.63 -5.00 7.44
C ALA A 84 -6.77 -6.06 8.55
N SER A 85 -5.70 -6.84 8.81
CA SER A 85 -5.69 -7.82 9.90
C SER A 85 -5.88 -7.17 11.26
N MET A 86 -5.19 -6.05 11.53
CA MET A 86 -5.39 -5.27 12.77
C MET A 86 -6.80 -4.69 12.86
N ALA A 87 -7.41 -4.27 11.76
CA ALA A 87 -8.78 -3.76 11.77
C ALA A 87 -9.80 -4.84 12.15
N VAL A 88 -9.62 -6.06 11.62
CA VAL A 88 -10.46 -7.23 11.95
C VAL A 88 -10.30 -7.60 13.42
N GLU A 89 -9.07 -7.64 13.92
CA GLU A 89 -8.78 -7.90 15.33
C GLU A 89 -9.37 -6.82 16.25
N HIS A 90 -9.21 -5.55 15.91
CA HIS A 90 -9.76 -4.43 16.65
C HIS A 90 -11.30 -4.42 16.67
N ALA A 91 -11.94 -4.92 15.60
CA ALA A 91 -13.39 -5.14 15.57
C ALA A 91 -13.86 -6.28 16.50
N GLY A 92 -12.93 -7.06 17.05
CA GLY A 92 -13.24 -8.20 17.93
C GLY A 92 -13.80 -9.42 17.19
N TRP A 93 -13.65 -9.49 15.88
CA TRP A 93 -14.17 -10.61 15.09
C TRP A 93 -13.28 -11.84 15.19
N GLN A 94 -13.98 -12.98 15.38
CA GLN A 94 -13.33 -14.29 15.34
C GLN A 94 -13.57 -14.96 13.98
N PRO A 95 -12.66 -15.83 13.53
CA PRO A 95 -12.88 -16.65 12.35
C PRO A 95 -14.24 -17.36 12.41
N ASN A 96 -14.98 -17.40 11.30
CA ASN A 96 -16.29 -18.04 11.15
C ASN A 96 -17.48 -17.37 11.91
N GLN A 97 -17.30 -16.17 12.46
CA GLN A 97 -18.44 -15.41 13.03
C GLN A 97 -19.29 -14.73 11.97
N LEU A 98 -18.70 -14.46 10.82
CA LEU A 98 -19.37 -13.76 9.71
C LEU A 98 -19.68 -14.74 8.59
N PRO A 99 -20.88 -14.64 7.97
CA PRO A 99 -21.16 -15.43 6.78
C PRO A 99 -20.20 -15.05 5.66
N PRO A 100 -19.41 -16.00 5.12
CA PRO A 100 -18.41 -15.72 4.10
C PRO A 100 -18.97 -14.96 2.88
N GLU A 101 -20.15 -15.37 2.41
CA GLU A 101 -20.82 -14.78 1.24
C GLU A 101 -21.36 -13.36 1.48
N ARG A 102 -21.48 -12.97 2.75
CA ARG A 102 -21.93 -11.65 3.20
C ARG A 102 -20.80 -10.76 3.68
N THR A 103 -19.56 -11.28 3.65
CA THR A 103 -18.33 -10.56 3.99
C THR A 103 -17.58 -10.23 2.72
N GLY A 104 -17.36 -8.93 2.48
CA GLY A 104 -16.67 -8.45 1.28
C GLY A 104 -15.40 -7.69 1.58
N VAL A 105 -14.61 -7.44 0.52
CA VAL A 105 -13.40 -6.63 0.56
C VAL A 105 -13.44 -5.61 -0.56
N LEU A 106 -13.30 -4.35 -0.22
CA LEU A 106 -13.12 -3.27 -1.20
C LEU A 106 -11.90 -2.45 -0.79
N TYR A 107 -10.80 -2.63 -1.50
CA TYR A 107 -9.53 -2.07 -1.07
C TYR A 107 -8.94 -1.15 -2.13
N ALA A 108 -8.46 0.01 -1.70
CA ALA A 108 -7.80 0.96 -2.57
C ALA A 108 -6.32 0.64 -2.71
N SER A 109 -5.83 0.79 -3.91
CA SER A 109 -4.41 0.70 -4.22
C SER A 109 -4.02 1.82 -5.19
N ASP A 110 -2.75 2.16 -5.20
CA ASP A 110 -2.15 2.97 -6.26
C ASP A 110 -1.45 2.02 -7.25
N MET A 111 -0.86 2.56 -8.29
CA MET A 111 0.02 1.78 -9.15
C MET A 111 1.22 1.33 -8.34
N VAL A 112 1.46 0.03 -8.31
CA VAL A 112 2.61 -0.58 -7.63
C VAL A 112 3.75 -0.69 -8.65
N TYR A 113 4.88 -0.08 -8.34
CA TYR A 113 6.06 -0.07 -9.22
C TYR A 113 7.06 -1.11 -8.77
N CYS A 114 7.61 -1.87 -9.71
CA CYS A 114 8.74 -2.74 -9.42
C CYS A 114 10.01 -1.92 -9.12
N GLU A 115 10.86 -2.45 -8.25
CA GLU A 115 12.17 -1.86 -8.03
C GLU A 115 13.08 -2.09 -9.24
N PRO A 116 13.84 -1.08 -9.67
CA PRO A 116 14.76 -1.22 -10.82
C PRO A 116 15.74 -2.38 -10.67
N THR A 117 16.14 -2.67 -9.43
CA THR A 117 17.07 -3.77 -9.08
C THR A 117 16.55 -5.15 -9.50
N GLU A 118 15.24 -5.35 -9.55
CA GLU A 118 14.63 -6.62 -9.96
C GLU A 118 14.80 -6.92 -11.44
N SER A 119 15.01 -5.90 -12.25
CA SER A 119 15.18 -6.02 -13.71
C SER A 119 16.62 -5.83 -14.20
N VAL A 120 17.57 -5.55 -13.31
CA VAL A 120 18.98 -5.29 -13.67
C VAL A 120 19.61 -6.44 -14.45
N SER A 121 19.38 -7.70 -14.04
CA SER A 121 19.90 -8.87 -14.76
C SER A 121 19.34 -8.93 -16.18
N ALA A 122 18.04 -8.77 -16.33
CA ALA A 122 17.38 -8.76 -17.64
C ALA A 122 17.89 -7.61 -18.54
N TYR A 123 18.08 -6.41 -17.99
CA TYR A 123 18.69 -5.29 -18.70
C TYR A 123 20.12 -5.62 -19.15
N GLY A 124 20.94 -6.19 -18.26
CA GLY A 124 22.32 -6.56 -18.56
C GLY A 124 22.42 -7.53 -19.73
N HIS A 125 21.57 -8.55 -19.77
CA HIS A 125 21.53 -9.51 -20.88
C HIS A 125 21.00 -8.94 -22.22
N CYS A 126 20.39 -7.76 -22.19
CA CYS A 126 19.97 -7.05 -23.40
C CYS A 126 21.00 -6.03 -23.91
N ILE A 127 22.14 -5.87 -23.21
CA ILE A 127 23.20 -4.94 -23.64
C ILE A 127 24.30 -5.73 -24.33
N GLU A 128 24.58 -5.40 -25.59
CA GLU A 128 25.70 -5.92 -26.36
C GLU A 128 26.45 -4.74 -27.01
N ASP A 129 27.76 -4.77 -26.98
CA ASP A 129 28.63 -3.69 -27.49
C ASP A 129 28.21 -2.28 -27.00
N GLY A 130 27.76 -2.19 -25.74
CA GLY A 130 27.30 -0.95 -25.13
C GLY A 130 25.95 -0.43 -25.64
N LYS A 131 25.20 -1.22 -26.42
CA LYS A 131 23.88 -0.87 -26.95
C LYS A 131 22.80 -1.77 -26.38
N PHE A 132 21.65 -1.19 -26.08
CA PHE A 132 20.47 -1.94 -25.64
C PHE A 132 19.69 -2.50 -26.82
N HIS A 133 19.45 -3.81 -26.82
CA HIS A 133 18.74 -4.56 -27.82
C HIS A 133 17.29 -4.86 -27.37
N ALA A 134 16.37 -3.96 -27.72
CA ALA A 134 14.97 -4.03 -27.30
C ALA A 134 14.26 -5.32 -27.78
N GLU A 135 14.66 -5.87 -28.92
CA GLU A 135 14.12 -7.12 -29.48
C GLU A 135 14.39 -8.35 -28.62
N LYS A 136 15.39 -8.30 -27.76
CA LYS A 136 15.73 -9.36 -26.81
C LYS A 136 14.91 -9.29 -25.51
N TRP A 137 14.43 -8.09 -25.17
CA TRP A 137 13.85 -7.77 -23.88
C TRP A 137 12.75 -8.75 -23.44
N GLY A 138 11.76 -9.00 -24.30
CA GLY A 138 10.62 -9.84 -23.93
C GLY A 138 11.00 -11.26 -23.54
N ARG A 139 11.94 -11.88 -24.28
CA ARG A 139 12.41 -13.24 -23.99
C ARG A 139 13.26 -13.28 -22.72
N VAL A 140 14.21 -12.37 -22.63
CA VAL A 140 15.14 -12.31 -21.50
C VAL A 140 14.39 -12.00 -20.21
N PHE A 141 13.50 -11.01 -20.24
CA PHE A 141 12.70 -10.64 -19.07
C PHE A 141 11.87 -11.82 -18.53
N MET A 142 11.23 -12.58 -19.42
CA MET A 142 10.43 -13.75 -19.04
C MET A 142 11.26 -14.89 -18.46
N SER A 143 12.55 -15.02 -18.83
CA SER A 143 13.43 -16.07 -18.30
C SER A 143 14.12 -15.69 -16.99
N GLU A 144 14.36 -14.41 -16.78
CA GLU A 144 15.10 -13.90 -15.61
C GLU A 144 14.20 -13.62 -14.39
N LEU A 145 12.92 -13.31 -14.63
CA LEU A 145 12.02 -13.00 -13.54
C LEU A 145 11.42 -14.23 -12.90
N TYR A 146 11.14 -14.10 -11.62
CA TYR A 146 10.35 -15.08 -10.89
C TYR A 146 8.97 -15.25 -11.55
N PRO A 147 8.49 -16.50 -11.83
CA PRO A 147 7.26 -16.73 -12.59
C PRO A 147 6.00 -16.05 -12.05
N LEU A 148 5.92 -15.84 -10.72
CA LEU A 148 4.80 -15.17 -10.06
C LEU A 148 5.09 -13.69 -9.73
N TRP A 149 6.15 -13.11 -10.33
CA TRP A 149 6.59 -11.74 -10.09
C TRP A 149 5.46 -10.72 -10.28
N MET A 150 4.64 -10.90 -11.31
CA MET A 150 3.55 -9.96 -11.60
C MET A 150 2.54 -9.84 -10.45
N LEU A 151 2.32 -10.91 -9.67
CA LEU A 151 1.40 -10.87 -8.54
C LEU A 151 1.80 -9.84 -7.47
N MET A 152 3.09 -9.50 -7.38
CA MET A 152 3.56 -8.48 -6.45
C MET A 152 3.17 -7.06 -6.86
N TYR A 153 2.80 -6.86 -8.14
CA TYR A 153 2.60 -5.54 -8.75
C TYR A 153 1.19 -5.30 -9.30
N LEU A 154 0.28 -6.27 -9.13
CA LEU A 154 -1.12 -6.07 -9.47
C LEU A 154 -1.83 -5.35 -8.31
N PRO A 155 -2.51 -4.23 -8.57
CA PRO A 155 -3.13 -3.41 -7.52
C PRO A 155 -4.24 -4.13 -6.75
N ASN A 156 -4.91 -5.12 -7.36
CA ASN A 156 -5.97 -5.90 -6.71
C ASN A 156 -5.45 -6.96 -5.72
N MET A 157 -4.15 -7.23 -5.68
CA MET A 157 -3.62 -8.32 -4.85
C MET A 157 -3.79 -8.09 -3.36
N THR A 158 -3.80 -6.83 -2.90
CA THR A 158 -4.09 -6.55 -1.49
C THR A 158 -5.50 -7.03 -1.12
N ALA A 159 -6.51 -6.69 -1.91
CA ALA A 159 -7.88 -7.15 -1.71
C ALA A 159 -8.00 -8.68 -1.80
N CYS A 160 -7.30 -9.30 -2.75
CA CYS A 160 -7.28 -10.76 -2.91
C CYS A 160 -6.69 -11.46 -1.67
N HIS A 161 -5.54 -11.00 -1.18
CA HIS A 161 -4.92 -11.60 0.01
C HIS A 161 -5.76 -11.41 1.28
N ILE A 162 -6.39 -10.25 1.46
CA ILE A 162 -7.32 -10.01 2.56
C ILE A 162 -8.53 -10.94 2.45
N GLY A 163 -9.14 -11.04 1.26
CA GLY A 163 -10.29 -11.90 1.02
C GLY A 163 -9.99 -13.37 1.32
N ILE A 164 -8.84 -13.88 0.88
CA ILE A 164 -8.40 -15.25 1.17
C ILE A 164 -8.20 -15.48 2.68
N ALA A 165 -7.56 -14.53 3.36
CA ALA A 165 -7.25 -14.67 4.79
C ALA A 165 -8.50 -14.61 5.68
N GLN A 166 -9.52 -13.86 5.27
CA GLN A 166 -10.77 -13.67 6.02
C GLN A 166 -11.90 -14.60 5.53
N ASP A 167 -11.63 -15.50 4.57
CA ASP A 167 -12.65 -16.28 3.86
C ASP A 167 -13.83 -15.41 3.36
N ALA A 168 -13.52 -14.18 2.93
CA ALA A 168 -14.52 -13.24 2.45
C ALA A 168 -14.88 -13.56 1.00
N ARG A 169 -16.08 -14.10 0.78
CA ARG A 169 -16.59 -14.57 -0.51
C ARG A 169 -17.66 -13.65 -1.09
N GLY A 170 -18.00 -12.57 -0.38
CA GLY A 170 -18.88 -11.51 -0.85
C GLY A 170 -18.21 -10.61 -1.88
N PRO A 171 -18.76 -9.39 -2.11
CA PRO A 171 -18.21 -8.46 -3.08
C PRO A 171 -16.73 -8.18 -2.85
N ASN A 172 -15.91 -8.32 -3.90
CA ASN A 172 -14.48 -8.04 -3.87
C ASN A 172 -14.08 -7.17 -5.07
N ASN A 173 -13.47 -6.02 -4.80
CA ASN A 173 -12.99 -5.13 -5.85
C ASN A 173 -11.84 -4.25 -5.34
N THR A 174 -11.18 -3.56 -6.29
CA THR A 174 -10.10 -2.60 -6.00
C THR A 174 -10.32 -1.30 -6.75
N ILE A 175 -10.15 -0.19 -6.05
CA ILE A 175 -10.24 1.16 -6.64
C ILE A 175 -8.83 1.74 -6.78
N CYS A 176 -8.50 2.16 -8.01
CA CYS A 176 -7.23 2.81 -8.35
C CYS A 176 -7.52 4.18 -8.98
N GLN A 177 -7.59 5.22 -8.15
CA GLN A 177 -7.86 6.62 -8.54
C GLN A 177 -6.89 7.58 -7.84
N GLY A 178 -5.62 7.18 -7.78
CA GLY A 178 -4.57 7.97 -7.13
C GLY A 178 -4.91 8.30 -5.67
N GLU A 179 -4.79 9.56 -5.30
CA GLU A 179 -4.98 10.04 -3.92
C GLU A 179 -6.42 9.90 -3.39
N ALA A 180 -7.41 9.81 -4.28
CA ALA A 180 -8.82 9.67 -3.88
C ALA A 180 -9.24 8.22 -3.61
N SER A 181 -8.42 7.24 -3.97
CA SER A 181 -8.78 5.81 -4.00
C SER A 181 -9.36 5.30 -2.69
N SER A 182 -8.72 5.59 -1.55
CA SER A 182 -9.15 5.06 -0.24
C SER A 182 -10.47 5.65 0.23
N LEU A 183 -10.72 6.93 -0.04
CA LEU A 183 -12.02 7.55 0.28
C LEU A 183 -13.13 6.99 -0.59
N LEU A 184 -12.86 6.78 -1.88
CA LEU A 184 -13.81 6.16 -2.80
C LEU A 184 -14.11 4.70 -2.41
N ALA A 185 -13.09 3.95 -1.98
CA ALA A 185 -13.27 2.59 -1.48
C ALA A 185 -14.18 2.57 -0.24
N LEU A 186 -13.98 3.49 0.70
CA LEU A 186 -14.81 3.60 1.89
C LEU A 186 -16.28 3.93 1.55
N ILE A 187 -16.50 4.88 0.63
CA ILE A 187 -17.82 5.25 0.16
C ILE A 187 -18.53 4.06 -0.51
N GLU A 188 -17.88 3.39 -1.44
CA GLU A 188 -18.48 2.27 -2.16
C GLU A 188 -18.71 1.07 -1.24
N ALA A 189 -17.83 0.80 -0.28
CA ALA A 189 -18.05 -0.23 0.73
C ALA A 189 -19.32 0.04 1.55
N ALA A 190 -19.54 1.29 1.97
CA ALA A 190 -20.75 1.69 2.66
C ALA A 190 -22.00 1.51 1.78
N LEU A 191 -21.91 1.88 0.50
CA LEU A 191 -23.02 1.69 -0.46
C LEU A 191 -23.33 0.21 -0.72
N ILE A 192 -22.33 -0.67 -0.75
CA ILE A 192 -22.52 -2.13 -0.90
C ILE A 192 -23.35 -2.67 0.28
N ILE A 193 -23.02 -2.26 1.52
CA ILE A 193 -23.80 -2.63 2.71
C ILE A 193 -25.22 -2.06 2.62
N GLN A 194 -25.38 -0.79 2.28
CA GLN A 194 -26.68 -0.13 2.18
C GLN A 194 -27.59 -0.76 1.11
N ARG A 195 -27.01 -1.31 0.04
CA ARG A 195 -27.74 -2.05 -1.00
C ARG A 195 -28.07 -3.49 -0.59
N GLY A 196 -27.60 -3.96 0.58
CA GLY A 196 -27.84 -5.30 1.09
C GLY A 196 -27.00 -6.38 0.42
N HIS A 197 -25.91 -6.03 -0.29
CA HIS A 197 -25.04 -7.00 -0.96
C HIS A 197 -24.04 -7.64 -0.01
N ALA A 198 -23.70 -6.98 1.10
CA ALA A 198 -22.87 -7.50 2.17
C ALA A 198 -23.37 -6.97 3.53
N ASP A 199 -23.01 -7.67 4.60
CA ASP A 199 -23.25 -7.20 5.98
C ASP A 199 -22.01 -6.54 6.55
N VAL A 200 -20.85 -6.98 6.07
CA VAL A 200 -19.54 -6.48 6.49
C VAL A 200 -18.63 -6.28 5.28
N MET A 201 -17.88 -5.17 5.32
CA MET A 201 -16.85 -4.87 4.33
C MET A 201 -15.53 -4.53 5.01
N VAL A 202 -14.47 -5.24 4.65
CA VAL A 202 -13.11 -4.81 4.96
C VAL A 202 -12.71 -3.80 3.89
N THR A 203 -12.45 -2.56 4.29
CA THR A 203 -12.12 -1.48 3.36
C THR A 203 -10.98 -0.61 3.86
N GLY A 204 -10.27 0.02 2.96
CA GLY A 204 -9.15 0.88 3.26
C GLY A 204 -8.27 1.11 2.04
N GLY A 205 -7.01 1.43 2.26
CA GLY A 205 -6.06 1.58 1.17
C GLY A 205 -4.62 1.51 1.64
N SER A 206 -3.75 1.06 0.76
CA SER A 206 -2.30 1.03 0.99
C SER A 206 -1.55 1.52 -0.25
N SER A 207 -0.47 2.23 0.00
CA SER A 207 0.46 2.69 -1.03
C SER A 207 1.82 2.95 -0.40
N SER A 208 2.88 2.76 -1.16
CA SER A 208 4.21 3.23 -0.80
C SER A 208 4.76 4.10 -1.92
N ARG A 209 5.20 5.28 -1.56
CA ARG A 209 5.78 6.26 -2.50
C ARG A 209 7.28 6.42 -2.30
N MET A 210 7.85 5.58 -1.45
CA MET A 210 9.25 5.62 -1.04
C MET A 210 10.15 4.71 -1.88
N THR A 211 9.66 4.22 -3.04
CA THR A 211 10.45 3.48 -4.01
C THR A 211 11.13 4.43 -4.99
N ALA A 212 12.32 4.06 -5.48
CA ALA A 212 13.04 4.88 -6.46
C ALA A 212 12.20 5.13 -7.72
N THR A 213 11.52 4.11 -8.23
CA THR A 213 10.64 4.22 -9.40
C THR A 213 9.47 5.19 -9.16
N SER A 214 8.80 5.10 -8.01
CA SER A 214 7.70 6.00 -7.67
C SER A 214 8.16 7.46 -7.58
N MET A 215 9.35 7.70 -6.99
CA MET A 215 9.94 9.04 -6.89
C MET A 215 10.26 9.63 -8.26
N LEU A 216 10.88 8.83 -9.15
CA LEU A 216 11.21 9.24 -10.51
C LEU A 216 9.95 9.55 -11.32
N TYR A 217 8.91 8.72 -11.23
CA TYR A 217 7.65 8.92 -11.94
C TYR A 217 6.95 10.23 -11.54
N ARG A 218 6.99 10.62 -10.27
CA ARG A 218 6.38 11.87 -9.78
C ARG A 218 7.09 13.13 -10.26
N GLY A 219 8.31 13.01 -10.71
CA GLY A 219 9.15 14.12 -11.14
C GLY A 219 9.85 14.81 -9.96
N MET A 220 11.15 14.95 -10.13
CA MET A 220 12.06 15.47 -9.09
C MET A 220 11.79 16.91 -8.66
N ASN A 221 11.11 17.68 -9.48
CA ASN A 221 10.74 19.09 -9.24
C ASN A 221 9.47 19.24 -8.38
N ARG A 222 8.79 18.14 -8.07
CA ARG A 222 7.58 18.12 -7.21
C ARG A 222 7.85 17.56 -5.81
N LEU A 223 9.11 17.35 -5.49
CA LEU A 223 9.52 16.77 -4.20
C LEU A 223 10.27 17.84 -3.41
N SER A 224 9.89 18.02 -2.14
CA SER A 224 10.54 18.96 -1.25
C SER A 224 12.05 18.69 -1.12
N ARG A 225 12.83 19.74 -1.08
CA ARG A 225 14.28 19.69 -0.88
C ARG A 225 14.72 20.23 0.48
N ARG A 226 13.77 20.42 1.38
CA ARG A 226 14.04 20.96 2.74
C ARG A 226 14.67 19.90 3.63
N ILE A 227 16.00 19.91 3.64
CA ILE A 227 16.79 19.00 4.49
C ILE A 227 17.19 19.64 5.83
N ASP A 228 17.07 20.95 5.94
CA ASP A 228 17.37 21.75 7.13
C ASP A 228 16.35 21.54 8.25
N ALA A 229 15.10 21.30 7.90
CA ALA A 229 14.02 21.03 8.84
C ALA A 229 13.04 19.98 8.30
N PRO A 230 13.46 18.70 8.16
CA PRO A 230 12.66 17.67 7.51
C PRO A 230 11.30 17.46 8.17
N GLN A 231 11.22 17.52 9.50
CA GLN A 231 9.98 17.32 10.25
C GLN A 231 8.93 18.40 9.97
N SER A 232 9.32 19.58 9.49
CA SER A 232 8.44 20.68 9.12
C SER A 232 8.29 20.87 7.61
N ALA A 233 8.81 19.94 6.79
CA ALA A 233 8.76 20.05 5.33
C ALA A 233 7.34 19.80 4.78
N CYS A 234 6.57 18.90 5.39
CA CYS A 234 5.19 18.64 5.00
C CYS A 234 4.26 19.78 5.48
N ARG A 235 3.86 20.65 4.56
CA ARG A 235 3.07 21.87 4.83
C ARG A 235 1.90 21.98 3.86
N PRO A 236 0.91 21.08 3.93
CA PRO A 236 -0.24 21.17 3.05
C PRO A 236 -0.97 22.50 3.28
N PHE A 237 -1.35 23.17 2.18
CA PHE A 237 -2.02 24.47 2.15
C PHE A 237 -1.20 25.69 2.65
N ASP A 238 0.04 25.53 3.10
CA ASP A 238 0.90 26.64 3.47
C ASP A 238 1.35 27.42 2.22
N ALA A 239 1.41 28.75 2.31
CA ALA A 239 1.90 29.60 1.21
C ALA A 239 3.40 29.36 0.94
N ALA A 240 4.18 28.95 1.95
CA ALA A 240 5.61 28.65 1.84
C ALA A 240 5.90 27.17 1.59
N ARG A 241 4.91 26.34 1.17
CA ARG A 241 5.16 24.97 0.74
C ARG A 241 6.01 24.94 -0.52
N ASP A 242 6.86 23.97 -0.66
CA ASP A 242 7.67 23.66 -1.84
C ASP A 242 7.25 22.34 -2.49
#